data_77c28cdd882e213124d7b7a4d62da7f7
#
_entry.id   77c28cdd882e213124d7b7a4d62da7f7
#
_cell.length_a   1.000
_cell.length_b   1.000
_cell.length_c   1.000
_cell.angle_alpha   90.00
_cell.angle_beta   90.00
_cell.angle_gamma   90.00
#
_symmetry.space_group_name_H-M   'P 1'
#
loop_
_entity.id
_entity.type
_entity.pdbx_description
1 polymer ?
#
loop_
_entity_poly.entity_id
_entity_poly.type
_entity_poly.pdbx_seq_one_letter_code
_entity_poly.pdbx_strand_id
1 'polypeptide(L)'
;MNKTNQSVLFVCYLFWINLLPMLIASFSITNKQAGSISPNAALYQPPVFAAAACIILLPLYWSYRSGRHTHTYFANRNLIPMRKKVVWSATYLGLLFLIGTYGHPVLEWMFGIPPQELENQQAIIEWVRSLPAILVLADVVLVAPLAEEWLFRGILLNIFGDTLQTFAGRFTAAALSALIFGFMHSFYDWPALAIYGAMGAVLCTAYLHLRDIRWSIAVHMANNAVAISSIYSGLNLN
;
A
#
# COMPACT_ATOMS: atom_id res chain seq x y z
N MET A 1 2.68 -6.60 -24.23
CA MET A 1 1.49 -5.72 -24.06
C MET A 1 1.91 -4.31 -24.45
N ASN A 2 1.14 -3.59 -25.27
CA ASN A 2 1.44 -2.22 -25.69
C ASN A 2 1.33 -1.26 -24.48
N LYS A 3 2.13 -0.16 -24.44
CA LYS A 3 2.11 0.86 -23.38
C LYS A 3 0.71 1.43 -23.13
N THR A 4 -0.06 1.68 -24.18
CA THR A 4 -1.45 2.15 -24.09
C THR A 4 -2.33 1.19 -23.29
N ASN A 5 -2.22 -0.11 -23.53
CA ASN A 5 -2.99 -1.11 -22.79
C ASN A 5 -2.55 -1.19 -21.31
N GLN A 6 -1.27 -0.95 -21.02
CA GLN A 6 -0.75 -0.90 -19.65
C GLN A 6 -1.30 0.31 -18.88
N SER A 7 -1.36 1.48 -19.53
CA SER A 7 -1.93 2.69 -18.91
C SER A 7 -3.42 2.55 -18.63
N VAL A 8 -4.19 1.98 -19.56
CA VAL A 8 -5.63 1.72 -19.35
C VAL A 8 -5.84 0.73 -18.21
N LEU A 9 -5.07 -0.37 -18.18
CA LEU A 9 -5.15 -1.34 -17.09
C LEU A 9 -4.77 -0.71 -15.74
N PHE A 10 -3.75 0.15 -15.70
CA PHE A 10 -3.38 0.85 -14.47
C PHE A 10 -4.55 1.68 -13.93
N VAL A 11 -5.20 2.48 -14.77
CA VAL A 11 -6.37 3.28 -14.36
C VAL A 11 -7.52 2.38 -13.90
N CYS A 12 -7.82 1.30 -14.62
CA CYS A 12 -8.86 0.35 -14.19
C CYS A 12 -8.52 -0.27 -12.82
N TYR A 13 -7.27 -0.62 -12.59
CA TYR A 13 -6.84 -1.22 -11.32
C TYR A 13 -6.79 -0.22 -10.15
N LEU A 14 -6.62 1.07 -10.39
CA LEU A 14 -6.77 2.09 -9.34
C LEU A 14 -8.18 2.06 -8.72
N PHE A 15 -9.21 1.87 -9.53
CA PHE A 15 -10.57 1.66 -9.02
C PHE A 15 -10.77 0.27 -8.43
N TRP A 16 -10.15 -0.74 -9.01
CA TRP A 16 -10.31 -2.13 -8.64
C TRP A 16 -9.81 -2.45 -7.23
N ILE A 17 -8.65 -1.91 -6.82
CA ILE A 17 -8.08 -2.16 -5.48
C ILE A 17 -8.92 -1.57 -4.35
N ASN A 18 -9.77 -0.59 -4.65
CA ASN A 18 -10.68 0.00 -3.66
C ASN A 18 -11.93 -0.84 -3.40
N LEU A 19 -12.19 -1.89 -4.17
CA LEU A 19 -13.38 -2.73 -3.97
C LEU A 19 -13.34 -3.49 -2.65
N LEU A 20 -12.19 -4.01 -2.23
CA LEU A 20 -12.10 -4.76 -0.97
C LEU A 20 -12.31 -3.88 0.26
N PRO A 21 -11.64 -2.72 0.41
CA PRO A 21 -11.95 -1.76 1.46
C PRO A 21 -13.41 -1.33 1.50
N MET A 22 -14.04 -1.10 0.32
CA MET A 22 -15.47 -0.76 0.24
C MET A 22 -16.37 -1.91 0.71
N LEU A 23 -16.05 -3.15 0.37
CA LEU A 23 -16.77 -4.33 0.86
C LEU A 23 -16.61 -4.47 2.37
N ILE A 24 -15.40 -4.31 2.91
CA ILE A 24 -15.11 -4.34 4.34
C ILE A 24 -15.92 -3.25 5.06
N ALA A 25 -15.92 -2.02 4.54
CA ALA A 25 -16.69 -0.91 5.09
C ALA A 25 -18.20 -1.19 5.09
N SER A 26 -18.75 -1.77 4.01
CA SER A 26 -20.17 -2.10 3.93
C SER A 26 -20.57 -3.17 4.95
N PHE A 27 -19.74 -4.17 5.21
CA PHE A 27 -19.96 -5.15 6.27
C PHE A 27 -19.93 -4.54 7.67
N SER A 28 -19.03 -3.58 7.90
CA SER A 28 -18.94 -2.85 9.17
C SER A 28 -20.22 -2.05 9.48
N ILE A 29 -20.75 -1.34 8.48
CA ILE A 29 -21.98 -0.54 8.60
C ILE A 29 -23.18 -1.44 8.87
N THR A 30 -23.32 -2.55 8.16
CA THR A 30 -24.44 -3.48 8.32
C THR A 30 -24.45 -4.12 9.71
N ASN A 31 -23.30 -4.45 10.24
CA ASN A 31 -23.18 -5.00 11.61
C ASN A 31 -23.51 -3.97 12.68
N LYS A 32 -23.17 -2.71 12.51
CA LYS A 32 -23.51 -1.61 13.44
C LYS A 32 -25.03 -1.37 13.50
N GLN A 33 -25.75 -1.51 12.38
CA GLN A 33 -27.20 -1.34 12.30
C GLN A 33 -27.98 -2.54 12.88
N ALA A 34 -27.41 -3.74 12.81
CA ALA A 34 -28.06 -4.97 13.29
C ALA A 34 -28.00 -5.19 14.80
N GLY A 35 -27.26 -4.35 15.56
CA GLY A 35 -27.19 -4.38 17.04
C GLY A 35 -26.55 -5.63 17.65
N SER A 36 -26.28 -6.68 16.87
CA SER A 36 -25.53 -7.86 17.28
C SER A 36 -25.04 -8.64 16.04
N ILE A 37 -23.77 -8.98 16.01
CA ILE A 37 -23.26 -9.93 15.01
C ILE A 37 -23.82 -11.30 15.38
N SER A 38 -24.69 -11.87 14.54
CA SER A 38 -25.05 -13.27 14.68
C SER A 38 -23.75 -14.11 14.69
N PRO A 39 -23.55 -15.04 15.67
CA PRO A 39 -22.37 -15.90 15.69
C PRO A 39 -22.11 -16.62 14.36
N ASN A 40 -23.17 -16.91 13.61
CA ASN A 40 -23.07 -17.52 12.28
C ASN A 40 -22.55 -16.56 11.21
N ALA A 41 -22.83 -15.24 11.29
CA ALA A 41 -22.31 -14.27 10.32
C ALA A 41 -20.78 -14.14 10.42
N ALA A 42 -20.23 -14.25 11.61
CA ALA A 42 -18.77 -14.21 11.83
C ALA A 42 -18.04 -15.39 11.17
N LEU A 43 -18.68 -16.57 11.05
CA LEU A 43 -18.08 -17.77 10.43
C LEU A 43 -17.98 -17.68 8.91
N TYR A 44 -18.85 -16.91 8.25
CA TYR A 44 -18.86 -16.77 6.78
C TYR A 44 -17.96 -15.63 6.27
N GLN A 45 -17.53 -14.71 7.12
CA GLN A 45 -16.71 -13.56 6.74
C GLN A 45 -15.32 -13.95 6.19
N PRO A 46 -14.53 -14.86 6.80
CA PRO A 46 -13.21 -15.21 6.30
C PRO A 46 -13.21 -15.83 4.89
N PRO A 47 -14.10 -16.76 4.52
CA PRO A 47 -14.18 -17.29 3.16
C PRO A 47 -14.57 -16.22 2.12
N VAL A 48 -15.50 -15.34 2.45
CA VAL A 48 -15.93 -14.24 1.57
C VAL A 48 -14.77 -13.25 1.38
N PHE A 49 -14.07 -12.89 2.45
CA PHE A 49 -12.88 -12.05 2.40
C PHE A 49 -11.79 -12.70 1.53
N ALA A 50 -11.49 -13.97 1.72
CA ALA A 50 -10.49 -14.68 0.94
C ALA A 50 -10.86 -14.72 -0.56
N ALA A 51 -12.12 -14.97 -0.89
CA ALA A 51 -12.60 -14.93 -2.27
C ALA A 51 -12.45 -13.53 -2.88
N ALA A 52 -12.85 -12.47 -2.16
CA ALA A 52 -12.70 -11.08 -2.62
C ALA A 52 -11.22 -10.70 -2.78
N ALA A 53 -10.35 -11.08 -1.85
CA ALA A 53 -8.91 -10.87 -1.96
C ALA A 53 -8.33 -11.58 -3.19
N CYS A 54 -8.73 -12.81 -3.47
CA CYS A 54 -8.32 -13.54 -4.69
C CYS A 54 -8.80 -12.82 -5.96
N ILE A 55 -10.05 -12.35 -5.99
CA ILE A 55 -10.60 -11.62 -7.14
C ILE A 55 -9.78 -10.36 -7.41
N ILE A 56 -9.31 -9.66 -6.40
CA ILE A 56 -8.49 -8.47 -6.54
C ILE A 56 -7.05 -8.80 -6.90
N LEU A 57 -6.43 -9.72 -6.18
CA LEU A 57 -4.99 -9.99 -6.31
C LEU A 57 -4.61 -10.76 -7.57
N LEU A 58 -5.44 -11.72 -8.02
CA LEU A 58 -5.07 -12.57 -9.17
C LEU A 58 -4.92 -11.79 -10.48
N PRO A 59 -5.84 -10.88 -10.87
CA PRO A 59 -5.66 -10.07 -12.06
C PRO A 59 -4.46 -9.13 -11.99
N LEU A 60 -4.21 -8.51 -10.81
CA LEU A 60 -3.05 -7.65 -10.57
C LEU A 60 -1.74 -8.43 -10.72
N TYR A 61 -1.64 -9.59 -10.06
CA TYR A 61 -0.48 -10.46 -10.16
C TYR A 61 -0.23 -10.93 -11.59
N TRP A 62 -1.27 -11.34 -12.31
CA TRP A 62 -1.16 -11.77 -13.70
C TRP A 62 -0.67 -10.63 -14.60
N SER A 63 -1.22 -9.43 -14.45
CA SER A 63 -0.80 -8.25 -15.21
C SER A 63 0.63 -7.84 -14.89
N TYR A 64 1.01 -7.84 -13.61
CA TYR A 64 2.40 -7.63 -13.19
C TYR A 64 3.33 -8.66 -13.83
N ARG A 65 2.99 -9.95 -13.73
CA ARG A 65 3.81 -11.04 -14.25
C ARG A 65 3.98 -10.96 -15.76
N SER A 66 2.92 -10.63 -16.48
CA SER A 66 2.94 -10.49 -17.96
C SER A 66 3.78 -9.30 -18.42
N GLY A 67 3.81 -8.20 -17.65
CA GLY A 67 4.62 -7.01 -17.94
C GLY A 67 6.10 -7.14 -17.56
N ARG A 68 6.44 -8.01 -16.61
CA ARG A 68 7.78 -8.08 -15.98
C ARG A 68 8.93 -8.37 -16.92
N HIS A 69 8.69 -9.04 -18.04
CA HIS A 69 9.72 -9.48 -18.97
C HIS A 69 10.08 -8.45 -20.04
N THR A 70 9.45 -7.29 -20.06
CA THR A 70 9.57 -6.33 -21.16
C THR A 70 10.69 -5.30 -20.98
N HIS A 71 11.31 -5.18 -19.78
CA HIS A 71 12.26 -4.08 -19.49
C HIS A 71 13.59 -4.57 -18.93
N THR A 72 14.66 -4.09 -19.56
CA THR A 72 16.06 -4.39 -19.20
C THR A 72 16.47 -3.86 -17.84
N TYR A 73 15.85 -2.78 -17.35
CA TYR A 73 16.20 -2.19 -16.05
C TYR A 73 16.09 -3.19 -14.89
N PHE A 74 15.03 -3.99 -14.86
CA PHE A 74 14.79 -4.97 -13.80
C PHE A 74 15.39 -6.36 -14.07
N ALA A 75 15.97 -6.58 -15.25
CA ALA A 75 16.63 -7.85 -15.59
C ALA A 75 17.83 -8.15 -14.65
N ASN A 76 18.50 -7.10 -14.18
CA ASN A 76 19.72 -7.18 -13.37
C ASN A 76 19.49 -7.26 -11.86
N ARG A 77 18.35 -7.79 -11.40
CA ARG A 77 17.99 -7.92 -9.98
C ARG A 77 18.96 -8.74 -9.13
N ASN A 78 19.69 -9.67 -9.75
CA ASN A 78 20.61 -10.57 -9.06
C ASN A 78 21.97 -9.94 -8.76
N LEU A 79 22.28 -8.75 -9.29
CA LEU A 79 23.55 -8.07 -9.08
C LEU A 79 23.72 -7.53 -7.66
N ILE A 80 22.64 -7.40 -6.88
CA ILE A 80 22.72 -6.90 -5.52
C ILE A 80 22.76 -8.08 -4.55
N PRO A 81 23.87 -8.23 -3.78
CA PRO A 81 24.00 -9.29 -2.80
C PRO A 81 22.88 -9.27 -1.74
N MET A 82 22.47 -10.43 -1.26
CA MET A 82 21.39 -10.60 -0.26
C MET A 82 21.63 -9.71 0.98
N ARG A 83 22.86 -9.71 1.52
CA ARG A 83 23.22 -8.88 2.68
C ARG A 83 22.93 -7.39 2.46
N LYS A 84 23.25 -6.87 1.26
CA LYS A 84 22.95 -5.47 0.92
C LYS A 84 21.45 -5.22 0.81
N LYS A 85 20.68 -6.17 0.24
CA LYS A 85 19.23 -6.06 0.17
C LYS A 85 18.59 -5.99 1.57
N VAL A 86 19.04 -6.84 2.50
CA VAL A 86 18.57 -6.81 3.90
C VAL A 86 18.86 -5.47 4.55
N VAL A 87 20.12 -4.99 4.47
CA VAL A 87 20.52 -3.71 5.09
C VAL A 87 19.71 -2.55 4.51
N TRP A 88 19.60 -2.45 3.19
CA TRP A 88 18.83 -1.38 2.56
C TRP A 88 17.31 -1.48 2.86
N SER A 89 16.77 -2.69 2.94
CA SER A 89 15.36 -2.85 3.35
C SER A 89 15.12 -2.37 4.78
N ALA A 90 16.04 -2.66 5.71
CA ALA A 90 15.98 -2.11 7.06
C ALA A 90 16.09 -0.58 7.08
N THR A 91 16.95 0.01 6.23
CA THR A 91 17.06 1.47 6.07
C THR A 91 15.73 2.07 5.56
N TYR A 92 15.13 1.48 4.52
CA TYR A 92 13.85 1.96 3.99
C TYR A 92 12.72 1.81 5.01
N LEU A 93 12.68 0.72 5.76
CA LEU A 93 11.71 0.54 6.84
C LEU A 93 11.89 1.61 7.93
N GLY A 94 13.15 1.91 8.32
CA GLY A 94 13.44 3.00 9.25
C GLY A 94 12.97 4.36 8.74
N LEU A 95 13.14 4.65 7.45
CA LEU A 95 12.63 5.89 6.83
C LEU A 95 11.10 5.96 6.86
N LEU A 96 10.41 4.86 6.53
CA LEU A 96 8.95 4.80 6.61
C LEU A 96 8.46 5.01 8.04
N PHE A 97 9.11 4.39 9.01
CA PHE A 97 8.81 4.57 10.43
C PHE A 97 8.99 6.04 10.87
N LEU A 98 10.08 6.69 10.46
CA LEU A 98 10.31 8.11 10.76
C LEU A 98 9.26 9.01 10.12
N ILE A 99 8.89 8.77 8.85
CA ILE A 99 7.85 9.53 8.16
C ILE A 99 6.50 9.32 8.85
N GLY A 100 6.14 8.08 9.18
CA GLY A 100 4.87 7.76 9.84
C GLY A 100 4.76 8.34 11.24
N THR A 101 5.88 8.37 12.00
CA THR A 101 5.89 8.85 13.38
C THR A 101 6.00 10.37 13.48
N TYR A 102 6.86 10.97 12.66
CA TYR A 102 7.20 12.40 12.79
C TYR A 102 6.67 13.27 11.65
N GLY A 103 6.15 12.68 10.57
CA GLY A 103 5.67 13.44 9.42
C GLY A 103 4.59 14.45 9.79
N HIS A 104 3.55 14.01 10.50
CA HIS A 104 2.48 14.89 10.91
C HIS A 104 2.93 15.96 11.92
N PRO A 105 3.62 15.62 13.04
CA PRO A 105 4.17 16.62 13.96
C PRO A 105 5.08 17.66 13.30
N VAL A 106 5.88 17.26 12.31
CA VAL A 106 6.75 18.19 11.56
C VAL A 106 5.92 19.16 10.73
N LEU A 107 4.89 18.68 10.02
CA LEU A 107 4.00 19.53 9.24
C LEU A 107 3.17 20.47 10.13
N GLU A 108 2.70 19.99 11.29
CA GLU A 108 2.05 20.83 12.30
C GLU A 108 2.96 21.99 12.74
N TRP A 109 4.19 21.67 13.09
CA TRP A 109 5.16 22.67 13.52
C TRP A 109 5.52 23.67 12.42
N MET A 110 5.69 23.20 11.17
CA MET A 110 6.10 24.05 10.04
C MET A 110 4.97 24.97 9.54
N PHE A 111 3.73 24.49 9.54
CA PHE A 111 2.60 25.15 8.88
C PHE A 111 1.48 25.55 9.84
N GLY A 112 1.63 25.31 11.14
CA GLY A 112 0.59 25.65 12.14
C GLY A 112 -0.71 24.85 11.98
N ILE A 113 -0.63 23.61 11.46
CA ILE A 113 -1.79 22.76 11.24
C ILE A 113 -2.25 22.21 12.61
N PRO A 114 -3.56 22.17 12.91
CA PRO A 114 -4.03 21.55 14.13
C PRO A 114 -3.77 20.05 14.14
N PRO A 115 -3.49 19.45 15.31
CA PRO A 115 -3.38 18.00 15.45
C PRO A 115 -4.65 17.31 14.97
N GLN A 116 -4.51 16.38 14.03
CA GLN A 116 -5.63 15.56 13.55
C GLN A 116 -5.16 14.16 13.17
N GLU A 117 -6.02 13.18 13.36
CA GLU A 117 -5.76 11.84 12.83
C GLU A 117 -5.99 11.80 11.33
N LEU A 118 -5.10 11.14 10.62
CA LEU A 118 -5.21 10.98 9.17
C LEU A 118 -6.45 10.14 8.81
N GLU A 119 -7.19 10.51 7.77
CA GLU A 119 -8.43 9.85 7.34
C GLU A 119 -8.28 8.34 7.20
N ASN A 120 -7.22 7.89 6.54
CA ASN A 120 -6.94 6.46 6.36
C ASN A 120 -6.70 5.75 7.72
N GLN A 121 -6.04 6.41 8.67
CA GLN A 121 -5.82 5.87 10.01
C GLN A 121 -7.13 5.77 10.79
N GLN A 122 -8.02 6.76 10.69
CA GLN A 122 -9.36 6.71 11.29
C GLN A 122 -10.18 5.53 10.76
N ALA A 123 -10.15 5.29 9.45
CA ALA A 123 -10.82 4.14 8.84
C ALA A 123 -10.29 2.80 9.39
N ILE A 124 -8.97 2.65 9.52
CA ILE A 124 -8.36 1.44 10.09
C ILE A 124 -8.75 1.28 11.56
N ILE A 125 -8.77 2.35 12.36
CA ILE A 125 -9.22 2.32 13.77
C ILE A 125 -10.68 1.84 13.85
N GLU A 126 -11.55 2.32 12.97
CA GLU A 126 -12.94 1.87 12.92
C GLU A 126 -13.06 0.39 12.57
N TRP A 127 -12.25 -0.12 11.63
CA TRP A 127 -12.21 -1.54 11.29
C TRP A 127 -11.69 -2.40 12.46
N VAL A 128 -10.65 -1.95 13.16
CA VAL A 128 -10.13 -2.63 14.36
C VAL A 128 -11.20 -2.78 15.45
N ARG A 129 -12.09 -1.77 15.58
CA ARG A 129 -13.19 -1.79 16.55
C ARG A 129 -14.41 -2.62 16.13
N SER A 130 -14.61 -2.81 14.82
CA SER A 130 -15.85 -3.37 14.27
C SER A 130 -15.70 -4.73 13.61
N LEU A 131 -14.48 -5.17 13.31
CA LEU A 131 -14.20 -6.40 12.56
C LEU A 131 -13.30 -7.36 13.34
N PRO A 132 -13.36 -8.67 13.04
CA PRO A 132 -12.41 -9.64 13.57
C PRO A 132 -10.97 -9.25 13.23
N ALA A 133 -10.08 -9.27 14.25
CA ALA A 133 -8.68 -8.86 14.11
C ALA A 133 -7.97 -9.57 12.95
N ILE A 134 -8.26 -10.85 12.73
CA ILE A 134 -7.64 -11.63 11.64
C ILE A 134 -7.94 -11.07 10.26
N LEU A 135 -9.14 -10.50 10.03
CA LEU A 135 -9.51 -9.89 8.74
C LEU A 135 -8.80 -8.56 8.55
N VAL A 136 -8.75 -7.72 9.60
CA VAL A 136 -8.06 -6.44 9.55
C VAL A 136 -6.56 -6.64 9.33
N LEU A 137 -5.94 -7.58 10.05
CA LEU A 137 -4.53 -7.91 9.88
C LEU A 137 -4.24 -8.49 8.48
N ALA A 138 -5.10 -9.39 7.98
CA ALA A 138 -4.94 -9.97 6.65
C ALA A 138 -5.03 -8.88 5.56
N ASP A 139 -5.96 -7.94 5.68
CA ASP A 139 -6.08 -6.84 4.72
C ASP A 139 -4.91 -5.87 4.83
N VAL A 140 -4.75 -5.22 5.97
CA VAL A 140 -3.80 -4.12 6.16
C VAL A 140 -2.34 -4.57 5.98
N VAL A 141 -2.00 -5.79 6.43
CA VAL A 141 -0.60 -6.28 6.41
C VAL A 141 -0.28 -7.08 5.16
N LEU A 142 -1.25 -7.76 4.54
CA LEU A 142 -0.95 -8.67 3.42
C LEU A 142 -1.61 -8.20 2.12
N VAL A 143 -2.94 -8.08 2.07
CA VAL A 143 -3.67 -7.89 0.83
C VAL A 143 -3.43 -6.50 0.24
N ALA A 144 -3.58 -5.44 1.02
CA ALA A 144 -3.38 -4.08 0.57
C ALA A 144 -1.93 -3.85 0.10
N PRO A 145 -0.87 -4.18 0.86
CA PRO A 145 0.50 -4.03 0.38
C PRO A 145 0.82 -4.83 -0.89
N LEU A 146 0.29 -6.05 -1.03
CA LEU A 146 0.46 -6.82 -2.26
C LEU A 146 -0.19 -6.15 -3.47
N ALA A 147 -1.45 -5.73 -3.33
CA ALA A 147 -2.19 -5.07 -4.40
C ALA A 147 -1.51 -3.76 -4.81
N GLU A 148 -1.13 -2.95 -3.83
CA GLU A 148 -0.49 -1.64 -4.06
C GLU A 148 0.89 -1.78 -4.69
N GLU A 149 1.74 -2.70 -4.21
CA GLU A 149 3.06 -2.89 -4.80
C GLU A 149 2.97 -3.44 -6.24
N TRP A 150 2.08 -4.39 -6.51
CA TRP A 150 1.89 -4.86 -7.88
C TRP A 150 1.34 -3.76 -8.79
N LEU A 151 0.44 -2.91 -8.28
CA LEU A 151 -0.12 -1.80 -9.05
C LEU A 151 0.92 -0.69 -9.28
N PHE A 152 1.50 -0.14 -8.21
CA PHE A 152 2.37 1.04 -8.29
C PHE A 152 3.78 0.71 -8.76
N ARG A 153 4.39 -0.38 -8.28
CA ARG A 153 5.77 -0.75 -8.62
C ARG A 153 5.81 -1.76 -9.77
N GLY A 154 4.83 -2.63 -9.83
CA GLY A 154 4.73 -3.64 -10.89
C GLY A 154 4.19 -3.09 -12.20
N ILE A 155 3.01 -2.48 -12.20
CA ILE A 155 2.29 -2.08 -13.42
C ILE A 155 2.65 -0.65 -13.82
N LEU A 156 2.53 0.33 -12.92
CA LEU A 156 2.80 1.74 -13.23
C LEU A 156 4.24 1.95 -13.71
N LEU A 157 5.25 1.42 -13.02
CA LEU A 157 6.62 1.62 -13.42
C LEU A 157 6.96 0.93 -14.76
N ASN A 158 6.25 -0.13 -15.11
CA ASN A 158 6.42 -0.76 -16.43
C ASN A 158 6.00 0.17 -17.57
N ILE A 159 5.11 1.12 -17.37
CA ILE A 159 4.69 2.13 -18.38
C ILE A 159 5.89 2.98 -18.80
N PHE A 160 6.78 3.29 -17.83
CA PHE A 160 7.99 4.09 -18.12
C PHE A 160 9.03 3.33 -18.94
N GLY A 161 9.08 2.01 -18.86
CA GLY A 161 9.91 1.18 -19.72
C GLY A 161 11.40 1.56 -19.67
N ASP A 162 11.99 1.75 -20.86
CA ASP A 162 13.41 2.04 -21.00
C ASP A 162 13.82 3.43 -20.48
N THR A 163 12.87 4.35 -20.25
CA THR A 163 13.18 5.65 -19.65
C THR A 163 13.73 5.50 -18.23
N LEU A 164 13.44 4.39 -17.55
CA LEU A 164 14.01 4.05 -16.25
C LEU A 164 15.53 3.86 -16.26
N GLN A 165 16.17 3.72 -17.42
CA GLN A 165 17.62 3.71 -17.55
C GLN A 165 18.25 5.05 -17.21
N THR A 166 17.51 6.16 -17.40
CA THR A 166 17.95 7.51 -17.08
C THR A 166 17.60 7.90 -15.65
N PHE A 167 18.38 8.83 -15.08
CA PHE A 167 18.05 9.40 -13.77
C PHE A 167 16.72 10.16 -13.82
N ALA A 168 16.50 10.99 -14.83
CA ALA A 168 15.29 11.76 -15.01
C ALA A 168 14.04 10.84 -15.10
N GLY A 169 14.11 9.76 -15.88
CA GLY A 169 13.01 8.81 -15.99
C GLY A 169 12.68 8.13 -14.66
N ARG A 170 13.69 7.73 -13.89
CA ARG A 170 13.47 7.18 -12.54
C ARG A 170 12.86 8.20 -11.57
N PHE A 171 13.36 9.44 -11.61
CA PHE A 171 12.81 10.52 -10.78
C PHE A 171 11.34 10.81 -11.13
N THR A 172 11.03 10.95 -12.42
CA THR A 172 9.64 11.18 -12.87
C THR A 172 8.72 10.02 -12.49
N ALA A 173 9.17 8.79 -12.68
CA ALA A 173 8.40 7.60 -12.30
C ALA A 173 8.14 7.55 -10.79
N ALA A 174 9.17 7.84 -9.98
CA ALA A 174 9.04 7.87 -8.53
C ALA A 174 8.12 9.01 -8.06
N ALA A 175 8.27 10.21 -8.61
CA ALA A 175 7.44 11.35 -8.27
C ALA A 175 5.96 11.12 -8.62
N LEU A 176 5.67 10.58 -9.81
CA LEU A 176 4.30 10.27 -10.21
C LEU A 176 3.71 9.14 -9.35
N SER A 177 4.48 8.08 -9.09
CA SER A 177 4.04 7.00 -8.22
C SER A 177 3.74 7.48 -6.80
N ALA A 178 4.60 8.35 -6.25
CA ALA A 178 4.42 8.96 -4.93
C ALA A 178 3.17 9.84 -4.86
N LEU A 179 2.98 10.69 -5.87
CA LEU A 179 1.84 11.60 -5.93
C LEU A 179 0.51 10.81 -6.00
N ILE A 180 0.41 9.85 -6.91
CA ILE A 180 -0.81 9.03 -7.04
C ILE A 180 -1.04 8.21 -5.76
N PHE A 181 0.01 7.66 -5.17
CA PHE A 181 -0.08 6.91 -3.91
C PHE A 181 -0.62 7.79 -2.77
N GLY A 182 -0.13 9.02 -2.63
CA GLY A 182 -0.64 9.99 -1.67
C GLY A 182 -2.12 10.31 -1.90
N PHE A 183 -2.51 10.59 -3.13
CA PHE A 183 -3.91 10.85 -3.49
C PHE A 183 -4.86 9.69 -3.20
N MET A 184 -4.40 8.45 -3.38
CA MET A 184 -5.22 7.26 -3.08
C MET A 184 -5.48 7.08 -1.58
N HIS A 185 -4.61 7.60 -0.73
CA HIS A 185 -4.74 7.50 0.73
C HIS A 185 -5.45 8.69 1.35
N SER A 186 -5.37 9.86 0.72
CA SER A 186 -6.11 11.04 1.15
C SER A 186 -6.21 12.07 0.03
N PHE A 187 -7.44 12.33 -0.41
CA PHE A 187 -7.69 13.25 -1.53
C PHE A 187 -7.86 14.69 -1.06
N TYR A 188 -8.43 14.90 0.12
CA TYR A 188 -8.81 16.22 0.62
C TYR A 188 -7.89 16.77 1.73
N ASP A 189 -7.08 15.92 2.31
CA ASP A 189 -6.15 16.28 3.39
C ASP A 189 -4.71 16.34 2.84
N TRP A 190 -4.22 17.55 2.58
CA TRP A 190 -2.89 17.73 2.03
C TRP A 190 -1.73 17.29 2.95
N PRO A 191 -1.80 17.39 4.31
CA PRO A 191 -0.81 16.78 5.18
C PRO A 191 -0.73 15.27 5.01
N ALA A 192 -1.87 14.59 4.98
CA ALA A 192 -1.92 13.16 4.72
C ALA A 192 -1.38 12.81 3.34
N LEU A 193 -1.78 13.56 2.29
CA LEU A 193 -1.23 13.41 0.94
C LEU A 193 0.29 13.52 0.94
N ALA A 194 0.85 14.51 1.63
CA ALA A 194 2.31 14.71 1.71
C ALA A 194 3.00 13.53 2.41
N ILE A 195 2.44 13.05 3.53
CA ILE A 195 3.00 11.93 4.31
C ILE A 195 2.93 10.64 3.50
N TYR A 196 1.75 10.26 2.98
CA TYR A 196 1.60 9.05 2.18
C TYR A 196 2.37 9.12 0.86
N GLY A 197 2.42 10.31 0.24
CA GLY A 197 3.26 10.56 -0.93
C GLY A 197 4.75 10.33 -0.63
N ALA A 198 5.26 10.83 0.49
CA ALA A 198 6.64 10.59 0.93
C ALA A 198 6.89 9.10 1.18
N MET A 199 5.95 8.39 1.84
CA MET A 199 6.03 6.92 2.02
C MET A 199 6.03 6.20 0.67
N GLY A 200 5.17 6.61 -0.26
CA GLY A 200 5.12 6.10 -1.64
C GLY A 200 6.45 6.30 -2.38
N ALA A 201 7.12 7.46 -2.19
CA ALA A 201 8.42 7.74 -2.76
C ALA A 201 9.52 6.84 -2.20
N VAL A 202 9.51 6.58 -0.89
CA VAL A 202 10.46 5.66 -0.23
C VAL A 202 10.29 4.24 -0.78
N LEU A 203 9.06 3.72 -0.87
CA LEU A 203 8.78 2.39 -1.41
C LEU A 203 9.15 2.29 -2.90
N CYS A 204 8.88 3.33 -3.69
CA CYS A 204 9.29 3.37 -5.10
C CYS A 204 10.82 3.36 -5.24
N THR A 205 11.52 4.14 -4.40
CA THR A 205 12.98 4.18 -4.38
C THR A 205 13.56 2.83 -3.95
N ALA A 206 12.97 2.17 -2.96
CA ALA A 206 13.35 0.82 -2.55
C ALA A 206 13.26 -0.16 -3.72
N TYR A 207 12.16 -0.17 -4.46
CA TYR A 207 12.00 -1.03 -5.63
C TYR A 207 13.00 -0.71 -6.75
N LEU A 208 13.16 0.57 -7.11
CA LEU A 208 14.10 1.00 -8.14
C LEU A 208 15.55 0.66 -7.76
N HIS A 209 15.92 0.84 -6.48
CA HIS A 209 17.26 0.54 -6.01
C HIS A 209 17.52 -0.97 -5.93
N LEU A 210 16.63 -1.72 -5.28
CA LEU A 210 16.83 -3.16 -5.05
C LEU A 210 16.46 -4.02 -6.28
N ARG A 211 15.75 -3.46 -7.26
CA ARG A 211 15.34 -4.10 -8.52
C ARG A 211 14.55 -5.39 -8.33
N ASP A 212 13.91 -5.54 -7.19
CA ASP A 212 13.17 -6.74 -6.81
C ASP A 212 11.96 -6.37 -5.94
N ILE A 213 10.78 -6.47 -6.50
CA ILE A 213 9.51 -6.09 -5.87
C ILE A 213 9.25 -6.81 -4.54
N ARG A 214 9.81 -8.00 -4.35
CA ARG A 214 9.63 -8.76 -3.11
C ARG A 214 10.14 -8.02 -1.89
N TRP A 215 11.20 -7.20 -2.05
CA TRP A 215 11.77 -6.39 -0.99
C TRP A 215 10.92 -5.16 -0.68
N SER A 216 10.39 -4.50 -1.71
CA SER A 216 9.43 -3.41 -1.53
C SER A 216 8.16 -3.92 -0.83
N ILE A 217 7.60 -5.04 -1.25
CA ILE A 217 6.47 -5.71 -0.59
C ILE A 217 6.79 -6.00 0.89
N ALA A 218 7.94 -6.62 1.18
CA ALA A 218 8.33 -6.98 2.54
C ALA A 218 8.48 -5.74 3.44
N VAL A 219 9.09 -4.66 2.93
CA VAL A 219 9.24 -3.38 3.65
C VAL A 219 7.86 -2.76 3.92
N HIS A 220 6.96 -2.76 2.93
CA HIS A 220 5.61 -2.23 3.06
C HIS A 220 4.80 -3.03 4.09
N MET A 221 4.79 -4.35 3.99
CA MET A 221 4.13 -5.23 4.96
C MET A 221 4.66 -5.02 6.38
N ALA A 222 5.97 -4.91 6.54
CA ALA A 222 6.59 -4.67 7.85
C ALA A 222 6.18 -3.31 8.43
N ASN A 223 6.15 -2.26 7.60
CA ASN A 223 5.67 -0.95 8.01
C ASN A 223 4.20 -0.99 8.48
N ASN A 224 3.34 -1.63 7.71
CA ASN A 224 1.92 -1.74 8.06
C ASN A 224 1.71 -2.62 9.31
N ALA A 225 2.52 -3.66 9.49
CA ALA A 225 2.49 -4.47 10.71
C ALA A 225 2.87 -3.66 11.95
N VAL A 226 3.87 -2.78 11.87
CA VAL A 226 4.23 -1.87 12.96
C VAL A 226 3.10 -0.89 13.23
N ALA A 227 2.54 -0.26 12.19
CA ALA A 227 1.46 0.72 12.31
C ALA A 227 0.21 0.11 12.97
N ILE A 228 -0.25 -1.05 12.49
CA ILE A 228 -1.44 -1.70 13.04
C ILE A 228 -1.21 -2.20 14.47
N SER A 229 -0.01 -2.66 14.80
CA SER A 229 0.36 -3.05 16.17
C SER A 229 0.29 -1.86 17.14
N SER A 230 0.71 -0.68 16.70
CA SER A 230 0.61 0.56 17.48
C SER A 230 -0.85 0.95 17.71
N ILE A 231 -1.72 0.79 16.72
CA ILE A 231 -3.16 1.05 16.85
C ILE A 231 -3.78 0.09 17.89
N TYR A 232 -3.53 -1.21 17.79
CA TYR A 232 -4.05 -2.18 18.77
C TYR A 232 -3.56 -1.88 20.19
N SER A 233 -2.29 -1.53 20.37
CA SER A 233 -1.71 -1.18 21.68
C SER A 233 -2.31 0.10 22.23
N GLY A 234 -2.57 1.11 21.41
CA GLY A 234 -3.16 2.39 21.83
C GLY A 234 -4.64 2.29 22.20
N LEU A 235 -5.38 1.35 21.60
CA LEU A 235 -6.80 1.17 21.88
C LEU A 235 -7.08 0.31 23.12
N ASN A 236 -6.06 -0.27 23.79
CA ASN A 236 -6.23 -1.16 24.97
C ASN A 236 -7.30 -2.24 24.74
N LEU A 237 -7.36 -2.79 23.54
CA LEU A 237 -8.27 -3.88 23.17
C LEU A 237 -7.74 -5.20 23.77
N ASN A 238 -8.09 -5.46 25.03
CA ASN A 238 -7.84 -6.71 25.74
C ASN A 238 -8.97 -7.72 25.47
#